data_e63fcb81b1805e873d55017eff47a520
#
_entry.id   e63fcb81b1805e873d55017eff47a520
#
_cell.length_a   1.000
_cell.length_b   1.000
_cell.length_c   1.000
_cell.angle_alpha   90.00
_cell.angle_beta   90.00
_cell.angle_gamma   90.00
#
_symmetry.space_group_name_H-M   'P 1'
#
loop_
_entity.id
_entity.type
_entity.pdbx_description
1 polymer ?
#
loop_
_entity_poly.entity_id
_entity_poly.type
_entity_poly.pdbx_seq_one_letter_code
_entity_poly.pdbx_strand_id
1 'polypeptide(L)'
;YYLSTLAMGCNASAIWRAHKKGALMANPSWTQFHPTSLPQSGSYQSKLTLMSESLRNDGRIWVPKNKKDARNPNEIPESERDYYLERKYPSYGNLAPRDIASRAAKEQIDNGFGVGELKNAVYLDFAKAIKDLGKTTIQKRYGNLFDMYEKITGINAFKEPMKISPSAHFSMGGLWVDYDLQTSIAGLFAIGEANFSDHGANRLGANSLLQACVDGYYILPYTLQNYLATQIDKPKPAAHSQMFVDAEERVKKQLQTYRNTNGTKTPDEYHKELGKLLYDYCGLSRSRKGLTYAIKEIQ
;
A
#
# COMPACT_ATOMS: atom_id res chain seq x y z
N TYR A 1 -1.20 -6.52 3.22
CA TYR A 1 -2.49 -5.92 3.54
C TYR A 1 -3.56 -6.31 2.52
N TYR A 2 -4.72 -6.65 3.00
CA TYR A 2 -5.97 -6.68 2.25
C TYR A 2 -6.42 -5.24 1.97
N LEU A 3 -7.07 -4.97 0.86
CA LEU A 3 -7.43 -3.60 0.45
C LEU A 3 -6.21 -2.66 0.35
N SER A 4 -5.23 -3.11 -0.39
CA SER A 4 -4.07 -2.30 -0.76
C SER A 4 -4.15 -1.90 -2.23
N THR A 5 -3.29 -0.97 -2.64
CA THR A 5 -3.14 -0.61 -4.07
C THR A 5 -2.19 -1.54 -4.81
N LEU A 6 -1.61 -2.53 -4.13
CA LEU A 6 -0.68 -3.49 -4.71
C LEU A 6 -1.41 -4.56 -5.52
N ALA A 7 -0.73 -5.17 -6.48
CA ALA A 7 -1.27 -6.32 -7.22
C ALA A 7 -1.50 -7.52 -6.28
N MET A 8 -2.49 -8.37 -6.59
CA MET A 8 -2.80 -9.55 -5.77
C MET A 8 -1.62 -10.50 -5.58
N GLY A 9 -0.73 -10.61 -6.58
CA GLY A 9 0.48 -11.41 -6.49
C GLY A 9 1.61 -10.78 -5.67
N CYS A 10 1.52 -9.50 -5.32
CA CYS A 10 2.50 -8.82 -4.48
C CYS A 10 2.23 -9.17 -3.02
N ASN A 11 2.81 -10.26 -2.56
CA ASN A 11 2.73 -10.71 -1.18
C ASN A 11 4.13 -11.01 -0.63
N ALA A 12 4.26 -11.12 0.68
CA ALA A 12 5.54 -11.32 1.35
C ALA A 12 6.05 -12.76 1.34
N SER A 13 5.50 -13.68 0.55
CA SER A 13 5.82 -15.11 0.61
C SER A 13 7.30 -15.41 0.36
N ALA A 14 7.92 -14.74 -0.61
CA ALA A 14 9.34 -14.95 -0.92
C ALA A 14 10.26 -14.44 0.20
N ILE A 15 10.06 -13.19 0.66
CA ILE A 15 10.85 -12.61 1.75
C ILE A 15 10.62 -13.35 3.06
N TRP A 16 9.40 -13.83 3.32
CA TRP A 16 9.10 -14.65 4.49
C TRP A 16 9.86 -16.00 4.45
N ARG A 17 9.91 -16.66 3.30
CA ARG A 17 10.69 -17.90 3.13
C ARG A 17 12.17 -17.66 3.34
N ALA A 18 12.73 -16.57 2.81
CA ALA A 18 14.11 -16.16 3.04
C ALA A 18 14.37 -15.89 4.53
N HIS A 19 13.49 -15.14 5.18
CA HIS A 19 13.59 -14.87 6.61
C HIS A 19 13.54 -16.14 7.46
N LYS A 20 12.66 -17.09 7.16
CA LYS A 20 12.62 -18.41 7.84
C LYS A 20 13.88 -19.24 7.64
N LYS A 21 14.72 -18.90 6.66
CA LYS A 21 16.04 -19.50 6.41
C LYS A 21 17.19 -18.72 7.03
N GLY A 22 16.88 -17.65 7.79
CA GLY A 22 17.87 -16.86 8.50
C GLY A 22 18.21 -15.52 7.85
N ALA A 23 17.58 -15.16 6.74
CA ALA A 23 17.76 -13.81 6.18
C ALA A 23 17.22 -12.76 7.15
N LEU A 24 18.03 -11.74 7.43
CA LEU A 24 17.63 -10.63 8.29
C LEU A 24 16.63 -9.72 7.56
N MET A 25 15.77 -9.08 8.33
CA MET A 25 14.88 -8.03 7.86
C MET A 25 15.25 -6.70 8.49
N ALA A 26 15.03 -5.60 7.75
CA ALA A 26 15.15 -4.25 8.26
C ALA A 26 13.84 -3.49 8.06
N ASN A 27 13.50 -2.62 9.00
CA ASN A 27 12.31 -1.75 8.97
C ASN A 27 10.98 -2.48 8.70
N PRO A 28 10.74 -3.71 9.18
CA PRO A 28 9.61 -4.54 8.74
C PRO A 28 8.23 -3.95 9.09
N SER A 29 8.18 -2.96 9.98
CA SER A 29 6.95 -2.30 10.41
C SER A 29 6.62 -1.04 9.60
N TRP A 30 7.46 -0.62 8.65
CA TRP A 30 7.28 0.64 7.93
C TRP A 30 6.52 0.41 6.62
N THR A 31 5.27 0.81 6.63
CA THR A 31 4.36 0.73 5.48
C THR A 31 3.88 2.12 5.11
N GLN A 32 4.02 2.49 3.84
CA GLN A 32 3.48 3.72 3.32
C GLN A 32 2.01 3.57 2.93
N PHE A 33 1.21 4.54 3.32
CA PHE A 33 -0.17 4.67 2.89
C PHE A 33 -0.29 5.78 1.85
N HIS A 34 -1.13 5.55 0.85
CA HIS A 34 -1.43 6.53 -0.19
C HIS A 34 -2.77 7.21 0.12
N PRO A 35 -2.84 8.55 0.15
CA PRO A 35 -4.04 9.27 0.59
C PRO A 35 -5.16 9.31 -0.45
N THR A 36 -4.86 9.07 -1.73
CA THR A 36 -5.80 9.27 -2.85
C THR A 36 -6.18 7.97 -3.55
N SER A 37 -6.48 6.91 -2.79
CA SER A 37 -7.05 5.69 -3.37
C SER A 37 -8.56 5.76 -3.39
N LEU A 38 -9.21 5.03 -4.30
CA LEU A 38 -10.66 4.87 -4.28
C LEU A 38 -11.06 4.02 -3.06
N PRO A 39 -12.13 4.41 -2.34
CA PRO A 39 -12.60 3.64 -1.19
C PRO A 39 -13.13 2.26 -1.62
N GLN A 40 -13.18 1.34 -0.68
CA GLN A 40 -13.86 0.07 -0.86
C GLN A 40 -15.34 0.32 -1.14
N SER A 41 -15.87 -0.34 -2.17
CA SER A 41 -17.27 -0.24 -2.59
C SER A 41 -18.09 -1.51 -2.33
N GLY A 42 -17.48 -2.61 -1.88
CA GLY A 42 -18.17 -3.86 -1.59
C GLY A 42 -17.27 -4.90 -0.94
N SER A 43 -17.90 -5.98 -0.41
CA SER A 43 -17.20 -7.02 0.33
C SER A 43 -16.32 -7.94 -0.53
N TYR A 44 -16.55 -7.95 -1.83
CA TYR A 44 -15.77 -8.78 -2.77
C TYR A 44 -14.54 -8.07 -3.32
N GLN A 45 -14.41 -6.76 -3.12
CA GLN A 45 -13.25 -6.00 -3.56
C GLN A 45 -12.04 -6.34 -2.68
N SER A 46 -10.98 -6.84 -3.28
CA SER A 46 -9.74 -7.23 -2.60
C SER A 46 -8.59 -6.24 -2.79
N LYS A 47 -8.74 -5.30 -3.72
CA LYS A 47 -7.74 -4.32 -4.11
C LYS A 47 -8.39 -2.96 -4.30
N LEU A 48 -7.69 -1.89 -3.87
CA LEU A 48 -8.12 -0.51 -4.10
C LEU A 48 -7.42 0.08 -5.33
N THR A 49 -8.16 0.88 -6.11
CA THR A 49 -7.58 1.59 -7.24
C THR A 49 -6.86 2.84 -6.76
N LEU A 50 -5.61 2.98 -7.16
CA LEU A 50 -4.81 4.17 -6.91
C LEU A 50 -5.23 5.29 -7.86
N MET A 51 -5.53 6.46 -7.31
CA MET A 51 -5.64 7.71 -8.07
C MET A 51 -4.36 8.51 -7.93
N SER A 52 -3.99 9.24 -8.99
CA SER A 52 -2.78 10.06 -8.97
C SER A 52 -2.80 11.09 -7.85
N GLU A 53 -1.67 11.20 -7.16
CA GLU A 53 -1.49 12.21 -6.11
C GLU A 53 -1.54 13.65 -6.65
N SER A 54 -1.25 13.85 -7.94
CA SER A 54 -1.34 15.15 -8.61
C SER A 54 -2.72 15.80 -8.53
N LEU A 55 -3.79 15.01 -8.31
CA LEU A 55 -5.13 15.53 -8.07
C LEU A 55 -5.18 16.49 -6.87
N ARG A 56 -4.29 16.35 -5.89
CA ARG A 56 -4.21 17.23 -4.72
C ARG A 56 -3.63 18.62 -5.02
N ASN A 57 -3.02 18.81 -6.22
CA ASN A 57 -2.48 20.11 -6.60
C ASN A 57 -3.59 21.16 -6.78
N ASP A 58 -4.71 20.77 -7.34
CA ASP A 58 -5.84 21.66 -7.61
C ASP A 58 -7.12 21.24 -6.84
N GLY A 59 -7.19 19.99 -6.38
CA GLY A 59 -8.31 19.48 -5.59
C GLY A 59 -8.19 19.81 -4.10
N ARG A 60 -9.31 20.17 -3.46
CA ARG A 60 -9.40 20.45 -2.02
C ARG A 60 -10.02 19.28 -1.28
N ILE A 61 -9.38 18.87 -0.18
CA ILE A 61 -9.84 17.74 0.64
C ILE A 61 -10.65 18.24 1.82
N TRP A 62 -11.85 17.67 1.99
CA TRP A 62 -12.75 18.06 3.08
C TRP A 62 -13.64 16.91 3.56
N VAL A 63 -14.25 17.11 4.73
CA VAL A 63 -15.34 16.31 5.27
C VAL A 63 -16.47 17.23 5.75
N PRO A 64 -17.72 16.74 5.88
CA PRO A 64 -18.76 17.50 6.56
C PRO A 64 -18.39 17.78 8.01
N LYS A 65 -18.76 18.94 8.55
CA LYS A 65 -18.60 19.26 9.99
C LYS A 65 -19.52 18.42 10.88
N ASN A 66 -20.62 17.92 10.33
CA ASN A 66 -21.56 17.05 11.03
C ASN A 66 -21.16 15.60 10.87
N LYS A 67 -21.12 14.85 11.98
CA LYS A 67 -20.85 13.42 11.95
C LYS A 67 -21.98 12.68 11.23
N LYS A 68 -21.59 11.62 10.48
CA LYS A 68 -22.53 10.74 9.76
C LYS A 68 -23.43 11.47 8.77
N ASP A 69 -23.02 12.64 8.29
CA ASP A 69 -23.76 13.39 7.28
C ASP A 69 -23.96 12.52 6.02
N ALA A 70 -25.20 12.38 5.58
CA ALA A 70 -25.59 11.57 4.44
C ALA A 70 -26.12 12.38 3.26
N ARG A 71 -26.08 13.73 3.37
CA ARG A 71 -26.52 14.61 2.29
C ARG A 71 -25.65 14.44 1.04
N ASN A 72 -26.21 14.80 -0.11
CA ASN A 72 -25.41 14.94 -1.31
C ASN A 72 -24.31 16.00 -1.07
N PRO A 73 -23.04 15.75 -1.45
CA PRO A 73 -21.95 16.69 -1.21
C PRO A 73 -22.19 18.09 -1.80
N ASN A 74 -22.94 18.19 -2.89
CA ASN A 74 -23.30 19.48 -3.50
C ASN A 74 -24.33 20.29 -2.69
N GLU A 75 -25.08 19.63 -1.80
CA GLU A 75 -26.05 20.26 -0.91
C GLU A 75 -25.42 20.76 0.40
N ILE A 76 -24.18 20.36 0.69
CA ILE A 76 -23.44 20.78 1.88
C ILE A 76 -22.80 22.14 1.60
N PRO A 77 -23.24 23.22 2.27
CA PRO A 77 -22.69 24.55 2.04
C PRO A 77 -21.22 24.64 2.50
N GLU A 78 -20.49 25.58 1.92
CA GLU A 78 -19.07 25.81 2.23
C GLU A 78 -18.83 26.02 3.74
N SER A 79 -19.72 26.69 4.43
CA SER A 79 -19.66 26.94 5.88
C SER A 79 -19.74 25.67 6.74
N GLU A 80 -20.26 24.55 6.19
CA GLU A 80 -20.40 23.26 6.85
C GLU A 80 -19.34 22.25 6.41
N ARG A 81 -18.38 22.67 5.58
CA ARG A 81 -17.24 21.86 5.15
C ARG A 81 -16.03 22.09 6.06
N ASP A 82 -15.37 21.03 6.49
CA ASP A 82 -14.07 21.09 7.19
C ASP A 82 -12.94 20.70 6.24
N TYR A 83 -12.19 21.69 5.79
CA TYR A 83 -10.95 21.53 5.03
C TYR A 83 -9.80 21.20 6.00
N TYR A 84 -9.87 20.07 6.63
CA TYR A 84 -9.06 19.70 7.79
C TYR A 84 -7.54 19.71 7.53
N LEU A 85 -7.07 19.45 6.30
CA LEU A 85 -5.65 19.57 5.96
C LEU A 85 -5.20 21.02 5.93
N GLU A 86 -5.99 21.91 5.31
CA GLU A 86 -5.70 23.34 5.26
C GLU A 86 -5.73 23.96 6.67
N ARG A 87 -6.66 23.52 7.51
CA ARG A 87 -6.78 23.99 8.89
C ARG A 87 -5.65 23.49 9.80
N LYS A 88 -5.29 22.19 9.69
CA LYS A 88 -4.25 21.59 10.55
C LYS A 88 -2.83 21.89 10.09
N TYR A 89 -2.63 22.03 8.78
CA TYR A 89 -1.31 22.18 8.16
C TYR A 89 -1.30 23.35 7.17
N PRO A 90 -1.48 24.59 7.61
CA PRO A 90 -1.70 25.75 6.73
C PRO A 90 -0.54 26.00 5.75
N SER A 91 0.68 25.64 6.11
CA SER A 91 1.87 25.81 5.23
C SER A 91 1.86 24.85 4.03
N TYR A 92 1.18 23.72 4.10
CA TYR A 92 1.17 22.69 3.05
C TYR A 92 -0.25 22.45 2.49
N GLY A 93 -1.28 22.65 3.30
CA GLY A 93 -2.67 22.42 2.91
C GLY A 93 -2.88 21.02 2.37
N ASN A 94 -3.51 20.94 1.20
CA ASN A 94 -3.76 19.67 0.51
C ASN A 94 -2.51 18.96 0.00
N LEU A 95 -1.35 19.65 -0.03
CA LEU A 95 -0.06 19.09 -0.43
C LEU A 95 0.75 18.53 0.73
N ALA A 96 0.18 18.40 1.91
CA ALA A 96 0.81 17.73 3.04
C ALA A 96 1.37 16.34 2.62
N PRO A 97 2.55 15.91 3.15
CA PRO A 97 3.15 14.62 2.84
C PRO A 97 2.16 13.45 2.97
N ARG A 98 2.40 12.37 2.24
CA ARG A 98 1.47 11.21 2.16
C ARG A 98 1.07 10.64 3.50
N ASP A 99 2.04 10.48 4.40
CA ASP A 99 1.82 9.93 5.74
C ASP A 99 0.97 10.86 6.59
N ILE A 100 1.17 12.17 6.51
CA ILE A 100 0.38 13.18 7.21
C ILE A 100 -1.05 13.22 6.65
N ALA A 101 -1.19 13.32 5.33
CA ALA A 101 -2.50 13.38 4.68
C ALA A 101 -3.32 12.09 4.93
N SER A 102 -2.68 10.92 4.86
CA SER A 102 -3.33 9.62 5.10
C SER A 102 -3.78 9.48 6.56
N ARG A 103 -2.93 9.86 7.53
CA ARG A 103 -3.28 9.85 8.96
C ARG A 103 -4.43 10.81 9.26
N ALA A 104 -4.37 12.04 8.72
CA ALA A 104 -5.41 13.01 8.93
C ALA A 104 -6.76 12.55 8.34
N ALA A 105 -6.76 11.91 7.16
CA ALA A 105 -7.97 11.33 6.59
C ALA A 105 -8.52 10.18 7.46
N LYS A 106 -7.66 9.26 7.91
CA LYS A 106 -8.05 8.16 8.82
C LYS A 106 -8.64 8.69 10.12
N GLU A 107 -8.05 9.74 10.69
CA GLU A 107 -8.57 10.39 11.89
C GLU A 107 -10.01 10.95 11.68
N GLN A 108 -10.27 11.58 10.53
CA GLN A 108 -11.63 12.04 10.22
C GLN A 108 -12.61 10.87 10.10
N ILE A 109 -12.21 9.82 9.42
CA ILE A 109 -13.02 8.59 9.24
C ILE A 109 -13.32 7.96 10.61
N ASP A 110 -12.34 7.75 11.45
CA ASP A 110 -12.47 7.11 12.76
C ASP A 110 -13.30 7.95 13.73
N ASN A 111 -13.24 9.28 13.62
CA ASN A 111 -14.07 10.21 14.41
C ASN A 111 -15.53 10.31 13.93
N GLY A 112 -15.90 9.59 12.86
CA GLY A 112 -17.27 9.52 12.36
C GLY A 112 -17.65 10.62 11.36
N PHE A 113 -16.67 11.35 10.80
CA PHE A 113 -16.85 12.32 9.72
C PHE A 113 -16.67 11.70 8.31
N GLY A 114 -16.39 10.40 8.26
CA GLY A 114 -16.23 9.68 7.00
C GLY A 114 -17.47 9.78 6.12
N VAL A 115 -17.24 9.84 4.81
CA VAL A 115 -18.27 9.94 3.77
C VAL A 115 -18.37 8.67 2.93
N GLY A 116 -19.34 8.62 2.04
CA GLY A 116 -19.63 7.46 1.22
C GLY A 116 -20.52 6.45 1.94
N GLU A 117 -20.88 5.38 1.24
CA GLU A 117 -21.80 4.35 1.74
C GLU A 117 -21.24 3.65 3.00
N LEU A 118 -19.95 3.27 2.95
CA LEU A 118 -19.27 2.60 4.06
C LEU A 118 -18.64 3.57 5.07
N LYS A 119 -18.83 4.89 4.91
CA LYS A 119 -18.24 5.93 5.77
C LYS A 119 -16.71 5.83 5.91
N ASN A 120 -16.04 5.31 4.90
CA ASN A 120 -14.60 5.02 4.87
C ASN A 120 -13.81 5.95 3.96
N ALA A 121 -14.36 7.08 3.55
CA ALA A 121 -13.76 8.02 2.61
C ALA A 121 -13.82 9.48 3.11
N VAL A 122 -13.10 10.34 2.41
CA VAL A 122 -13.18 11.80 2.49
C VAL A 122 -13.42 12.36 1.09
N TYR A 123 -13.88 13.61 0.97
CA TYR A 123 -14.08 14.25 -0.33
C TYR A 123 -12.81 14.91 -0.85
N LEU A 124 -12.58 14.80 -2.17
CA LEU A 124 -11.61 15.56 -2.95
C LEU A 124 -12.37 16.35 -4.03
N ASP A 125 -12.42 17.67 -3.89
CA ASP A 125 -13.34 18.58 -4.58
C ASP A 125 -12.59 19.51 -5.53
N PHE A 126 -13.02 19.56 -6.78
CA PHE A 126 -12.46 20.43 -7.82
C PHE A 126 -13.34 21.65 -8.13
N ALA A 127 -14.46 21.86 -7.46
CA ALA A 127 -15.39 22.96 -7.75
C ALA A 127 -14.69 24.33 -7.77
N LYS A 128 -13.84 24.61 -6.76
CA LYS A 128 -13.06 25.85 -6.70
C LYS A 128 -12.07 25.97 -7.86
N ALA A 129 -11.31 24.94 -8.14
CA ALA A 129 -10.34 24.94 -9.23
C ALA A 129 -11.01 25.10 -10.62
N ILE A 130 -12.15 24.47 -10.83
CA ILE A 130 -12.94 24.63 -12.04
C ILE A 130 -13.44 26.07 -12.20
N LYS A 131 -13.88 26.69 -11.09
CA LYS A 131 -14.32 28.11 -11.08
C LYS A 131 -13.16 29.06 -11.40
N ASP A 132 -12.00 28.84 -10.76
CA ASP A 132 -10.86 29.77 -10.84
C ASP A 132 -10.04 29.63 -12.11
N LEU A 133 -9.82 28.40 -12.60
CA LEU A 133 -8.94 28.07 -13.74
C LEU A 133 -9.70 27.70 -15.01
N GLY A 134 -10.99 27.48 -14.91
CA GLY A 134 -11.86 27.04 -16.00
C GLY A 134 -11.82 25.53 -16.25
N LYS A 135 -12.98 24.99 -16.66
CA LYS A 135 -13.17 23.55 -16.94
C LYS A 135 -12.15 22.99 -17.96
N THR A 136 -11.85 23.77 -19.01
CA THR A 136 -10.90 23.33 -20.05
C THR A 136 -9.48 23.10 -19.51
N THR A 137 -9.03 23.95 -18.58
CA THR A 137 -7.73 23.79 -17.93
C THR A 137 -7.67 22.52 -17.08
N ILE A 138 -8.72 22.30 -16.27
CA ILE A 138 -8.83 21.11 -15.44
C ILE A 138 -8.95 19.84 -16.28
N GLN A 139 -9.70 19.87 -17.39
CA GLN A 139 -9.79 18.78 -18.35
C GLN A 139 -8.43 18.43 -18.96
N LYS A 140 -7.62 19.43 -19.32
CA LYS A 140 -6.26 19.20 -19.86
C LYS A 140 -5.33 18.56 -18.80
N ARG A 141 -5.46 18.94 -17.53
CA ARG A 141 -4.60 18.43 -16.43
C ARG A 141 -5.01 17.05 -15.98
N TYR A 142 -6.30 16.77 -15.83
CA TYR A 142 -6.82 15.62 -15.09
C TYR A 142 -7.92 14.84 -15.83
N GLY A 143 -8.26 15.19 -17.08
CA GLY A 143 -9.39 14.59 -17.78
C GLY A 143 -9.34 13.08 -17.84
N ASN A 144 -8.18 12.51 -18.13
CA ASN A 144 -7.98 11.05 -18.13
C ASN A 144 -8.21 10.40 -16.75
N LEU A 145 -7.87 11.09 -15.66
CA LEU A 145 -8.09 10.62 -14.30
C LEU A 145 -9.57 10.71 -13.92
N PHE A 146 -10.25 11.79 -14.36
CA PHE A 146 -11.69 11.96 -14.14
C PHE A 146 -12.49 10.93 -14.94
N ASP A 147 -12.12 10.67 -16.20
CA ASP A 147 -12.74 9.63 -17.01
C ASP A 147 -12.56 8.24 -16.41
N MET A 148 -11.37 7.95 -15.87
CA MET A 148 -11.10 6.69 -15.15
C MET A 148 -11.96 6.59 -13.87
N TYR A 149 -12.06 7.69 -13.11
CA TYR A 149 -12.87 7.74 -11.91
C TYR A 149 -14.35 7.49 -12.23
N GLU A 150 -14.88 8.19 -13.24
CA GLU A 150 -16.28 8.04 -13.67
C GLU A 150 -16.58 6.62 -14.17
N LYS A 151 -15.67 6.01 -14.93
CA LYS A 151 -15.83 4.60 -15.37
C LYS A 151 -15.89 3.60 -14.23
N ILE A 152 -15.19 3.86 -13.13
CA ILE A 152 -15.13 2.94 -11.97
C ILE A 152 -16.31 3.20 -11.02
N THR A 153 -16.67 4.46 -10.79
CA THR A 153 -17.61 4.84 -9.73
C THR A 153 -18.98 5.28 -10.21
N GLY A 154 -19.11 5.59 -11.51
CA GLY A 154 -20.30 6.23 -12.09
C GLY A 154 -20.45 7.72 -11.75
N ILE A 155 -19.49 8.31 -11.02
CA ILE A 155 -19.57 9.72 -10.55
C ILE A 155 -18.68 10.60 -11.42
N ASN A 156 -19.24 11.68 -11.93
CA ASN A 156 -18.50 12.65 -12.73
C ASN A 156 -17.82 13.69 -11.84
N ALA A 157 -16.50 13.69 -11.79
CA ALA A 157 -15.70 14.57 -10.93
C ALA A 157 -15.76 16.07 -11.29
N PHE A 158 -16.31 16.42 -12.47
CA PHE A 158 -16.65 17.81 -12.81
C PHE A 158 -17.94 18.30 -12.16
N LYS A 159 -18.78 17.41 -11.67
CA LYS A 159 -20.10 17.72 -11.10
C LYS A 159 -20.18 17.47 -9.59
N GLU A 160 -19.44 16.48 -9.12
CA GLU A 160 -19.45 16.08 -7.71
C GLU A 160 -18.02 15.82 -7.21
N PRO A 161 -17.75 16.06 -5.90
CA PRO A 161 -16.47 15.69 -5.30
C PRO A 161 -16.19 14.20 -5.43
N MET A 162 -14.92 13.87 -5.72
CA MET A 162 -14.44 12.50 -5.68
C MET A 162 -14.41 12.00 -4.24
N LYS A 163 -14.62 10.69 -4.05
CA LYS A 163 -14.41 10.01 -2.77
C LYS A 163 -13.04 9.34 -2.80
N ILE A 164 -12.21 9.63 -1.82
CA ILE A 164 -10.87 9.07 -1.66
C ILE A 164 -10.68 8.49 -0.26
N SER A 165 -9.80 7.51 -0.14
CA SER A 165 -9.51 6.82 1.12
C SER A 165 -8.02 6.48 1.23
N PRO A 166 -7.42 6.55 2.42
CA PRO A 166 -6.05 6.09 2.60
C PRO A 166 -5.96 4.57 2.48
N SER A 167 -4.96 4.08 1.73
CA SER A 167 -4.72 2.65 1.56
C SER A 167 -3.24 2.30 1.64
N ALA A 168 -2.93 1.09 2.08
CA ALA A 168 -1.58 0.57 2.04
C ALA A 168 -1.07 0.54 0.60
N HIS A 169 0.15 1.04 0.37
CA HIS A 169 0.66 1.30 -0.97
C HIS A 169 2.06 0.77 -1.22
N PHE A 170 2.95 0.82 -0.24
CA PHE A 170 4.35 0.44 -0.39
C PHE A 170 4.94 0.00 0.96
N SER A 171 5.77 -1.05 0.93
CA SER A 171 6.54 -1.47 2.10
C SER A 171 7.94 -0.88 2.02
N MET A 172 8.31 0.01 2.96
CA MET A 172 9.68 0.51 3.06
C MET A 172 10.59 -0.52 3.72
N GLY A 173 10.05 -1.44 4.50
CA GLY A 173 10.77 -2.56 5.09
C GLY A 173 10.84 -3.76 4.16
N GLY A 174 11.86 -4.60 4.35
CA GLY A 174 12.09 -5.80 3.56
C GLY A 174 13.31 -6.56 4.05
N LEU A 175 13.88 -7.42 3.20
CA LEU A 175 15.12 -8.09 3.51
C LEU A 175 16.25 -7.07 3.64
N TRP A 176 17.07 -7.24 4.69
CA TRP A 176 18.29 -6.47 4.81
C TRP A 176 19.25 -6.86 3.67
N VAL A 177 19.87 -5.87 3.06
CA VAL A 177 20.89 -6.04 2.02
C VAL A 177 22.07 -5.09 2.27
N ASP A 178 23.23 -5.48 1.80
CA ASP A 178 24.39 -4.61 1.69
C ASP A 178 24.33 -3.73 0.42
N TYR A 179 25.39 -2.97 0.15
CA TYR A 179 25.48 -2.12 -1.03
C TYR A 179 25.53 -2.89 -2.37
N ASP A 180 25.89 -4.16 -2.33
CA ASP A 180 25.87 -5.06 -3.47
C ASP A 180 24.54 -5.83 -3.59
N LEU A 181 23.50 -5.44 -2.84
CA LEU A 181 22.16 -6.04 -2.81
C LEU A 181 22.15 -7.49 -2.29
N GLN A 182 23.24 -7.95 -1.66
CA GLN A 182 23.29 -9.27 -1.06
C GLN A 182 22.64 -9.24 0.33
N THR A 183 21.79 -10.21 0.60
CA THR A 183 21.19 -10.39 1.94
C THR A 183 22.22 -10.94 2.93
N SER A 184 21.81 -11.12 4.20
CA SER A 184 22.64 -11.81 5.20
C SER A 184 22.89 -13.29 4.86
N ILE A 185 22.26 -13.84 3.82
CA ILE A 185 22.53 -15.18 3.28
C ILE A 185 23.36 -15.04 2.02
N ALA A 186 24.55 -15.60 2.01
CA ALA A 186 25.46 -15.57 0.85
C ALA A 186 24.79 -16.17 -0.40
N GLY A 187 24.86 -15.44 -1.53
CA GLY A 187 24.26 -15.84 -2.81
C GLY A 187 22.76 -15.59 -2.93
N LEU A 188 22.14 -14.98 -1.92
CA LEU A 188 20.76 -14.53 -1.99
C LEU A 188 20.74 -12.98 -2.09
N PHE A 189 20.21 -12.48 -3.19
CA PHE A 189 20.10 -11.04 -3.47
C PHE A 189 18.64 -10.61 -3.46
N ALA A 190 18.38 -9.36 -3.05
CA ALA A 190 17.04 -8.79 -3.08
C ALA A 190 17.07 -7.38 -3.67
N ILE A 191 16.17 -7.11 -4.62
CA ILE A 191 16.06 -5.84 -5.34
C ILE A 191 14.68 -5.22 -5.18
N GLY A 192 14.59 -3.91 -5.39
CA GLY A 192 13.33 -3.15 -5.33
C GLY A 192 12.64 -3.27 -3.98
N GLU A 193 11.32 -3.36 -3.99
CA GLU A 193 10.50 -3.40 -2.76
C GLU A 193 10.73 -4.66 -1.88
N ALA A 194 11.42 -5.69 -2.39
CA ALA A 194 11.74 -6.88 -1.59
C ALA A 194 12.87 -6.62 -0.58
N ASN A 195 13.74 -5.64 -0.82
CA ASN A 195 14.74 -5.19 0.15
C ASN A 195 14.21 -4.01 1.00
N PHE A 196 14.91 -3.68 2.08
CA PHE A 196 14.49 -2.64 3.02
C PHE A 196 14.65 -1.20 2.50
N SER A 197 15.36 -0.99 1.42
CA SER A 197 15.58 0.25 0.68
C SER A 197 16.04 1.48 1.49
N ASP A 198 16.44 2.53 0.77
CA ASP A 198 16.94 3.80 1.33
C ASP A 198 15.84 4.79 1.68
N HIS A 199 14.57 4.38 1.59
CA HIS A 199 13.44 5.30 1.74
C HIS A 199 13.18 5.75 3.18
N GLY A 200 13.80 5.11 4.16
CA GLY A 200 13.52 5.39 5.57
C GLY A 200 12.06 5.12 5.93
N ALA A 201 11.50 5.97 6.76
CA ALA A 201 10.13 5.80 7.26
C ALA A 201 9.05 6.27 6.28
N ASN A 202 9.40 7.03 5.24
CA ASN A 202 8.42 7.58 4.29
C ASN A 202 9.05 7.80 2.91
N ARG A 203 8.62 7.04 1.92
CA ARG A 203 9.11 7.11 0.55
C ARG A 203 8.55 8.31 -0.20
N LEU A 204 9.39 9.03 -0.93
CA LEU A 204 8.96 10.07 -1.86
C LEU A 204 8.28 9.48 -3.09
N GLY A 205 7.39 10.25 -3.72
CA GLY A 205 6.70 9.85 -4.93
C GLY A 205 7.66 9.42 -6.03
N ALA A 206 7.30 8.37 -6.81
CA ALA A 206 8.06 7.75 -7.89
C ALA A 206 9.39 7.06 -7.51
N ASN A 207 9.97 7.29 -6.34
CA ASN A 207 11.27 6.75 -5.96
C ASN A 207 11.33 5.22 -5.87
N SER A 208 10.20 4.53 -5.66
CA SER A 208 10.21 3.05 -5.67
C SER A 208 10.55 2.47 -7.04
N LEU A 209 10.02 3.07 -8.10
CA LEU A 209 10.34 2.63 -9.46
C LEU A 209 11.78 3.01 -9.82
N LEU A 210 12.24 4.18 -9.42
CA LEU A 210 13.64 4.58 -9.59
C LEU A 210 14.58 3.59 -8.89
N GLN A 211 14.33 3.27 -7.63
CA GLN A 211 15.11 2.26 -6.89
C GLN A 211 15.11 0.91 -7.61
N ALA A 212 13.95 0.39 -7.98
CA ALA A 212 13.86 -0.91 -8.65
C ALA A 212 14.66 -0.95 -9.97
N CYS A 213 14.66 0.17 -10.72
CA CYS A 213 15.47 0.30 -11.93
C CYS A 213 16.97 0.38 -11.63
N VAL A 214 17.37 1.16 -10.62
CA VAL A 214 18.78 1.26 -10.21
C VAL A 214 19.31 -0.07 -9.70
N ASP A 215 18.57 -0.72 -8.80
CA ASP A 215 18.93 -2.04 -8.29
C ASP A 215 19.07 -3.06 -9.43
N GLY A 216 18.06 -3.15 -10.32
CA GLY A 216 17.99 -4.19 -11.34
C GLY A 216 18.87 -3.96 -12.55
N TYR A 217 19.03 -2.71 -13.01
CA TYR A 217 19.76 -2.42 -14.25
C TYR A 217 21.18 -1.90 -14.02
N TYR A 218 21.45 -1.30 -12.87
CA TYR A 218 22.75 -0.71 -12.62
C TYR A 218 23.58 -1.51 -11.61
N ILE A 219 23.04 -1.84 -10.44
CA ILE A 219 23.81 -2.50 -9.37
C ILE A 219 23.92 -4.02 -9.61
N LEU A 220 22.77 -4.70 -9.74
CA LEU A 220 22.71 -6.17 -9.79
C LEU A 220 23.58 -6.83 -10.86
N PRO A 221 23.74 -6.30 -12.10
CA PRO A 221 24.59 -6.91 -13.11
C PRO A 221 26.05 -7.04 -12.68
N TYR A 222 26.59 -5.98 -12.05
CA TYR A 222 27.96 -6.00 -11.53
C TYR A 222 28.10 -6.93 -10.33
N THR A 223 27.14 -6.90 -9.42
CA THR A 223 27.08 -7.81 -8.27
C THR A 223 27.10 -9.28 -8.72
N LEU A 224 26.24 -9.63 -9.67
CA LEU A 224 26.17 -11.00 -10.18
C LEU A 224 27.48 -11.40 -10.89
N GLN A 225 28.05 -10.53 -11.69
CA GLN A 225 29.33 -10.77 -12.36
C GLN A 225 30.42 -11.06 -11.33
N ASN A 226 30.58 -10.21 -10.32
CA ASN A 226 31.60 -10.36 -9.28
C ASN A 226 31.36 -11.64 -8.46
N TYR A 227 30.12 -11.92 -8.08
CA TYR A 227 29.77 -13.12 -7.34
C TYR A 227 30.05 -14.40 -8.15
N LEU A 228 29.58 -14.45 -9.39
CA LEU A 228 29.76 -15.62 -10.26
C LEU A 228 31.21 -15.88 -10.61
N ALA A 229 32.05 -14.83 -10.80
CA ALA A 229 33.47 -14.98 -11.05
C ALA A 229 34.18 -15.81 -9.96
N THR A 230 33.71 -15.71 -8.70
CA THR A 230 34.26 -16.48 -7.57
C THR A 230 33.69 -17.92 -7.48
N GLN A 231 32.69 -18.27 -8.29
CA GLN A 231 31.98 -19.56 -8.26
C GLN A 231 32.26 -20.46 -9.45
N ILE A 232 32.93 -19.97 -10.50
CA ILE A 232 33.10 -20.68 -11.78
C ILE A 232 33.77 -22.06 -11.58
N ASP A 233 34.82 -22.11 -10.77
CA ASP A 233 35.60 -23.31 -10.55
C ASP A 233 35.17 -24.14 -9.32
N LYS A 234 34.08 -23.71 -8.65
CA LYS A 234 33.61 -24.47 -7.49
C LYS A 234 32.79 -25.71 -7.91
N PRO A 235 32.96 -26.83 -7.22
CA PRO A 235 32.18 -28.02 -7.50
C PRO A 235 30.67 -27.72 -7.29
N LYS A 236 29.88 -28.15 -8.27
CA LYS A 236 28.41 -28.03 -8.21
C LYS A 236 27.83 -29.28 -7.54
N PRO A 237 26.85 -29.15 -6.65
CA PRO A 237 26.12 -30.27 -6.09
C PRO A 237 25.48 -31.09 -7.21
N ALA A 238 25.60 -32.44 -7.14
CA ALA A 238 24.90 -33.30 -8.08
C ALA A 238 23.38 -33.16 -7.96
N ALA A 239 22.67 -33.18 -9.08
CA ALA A 239 21.21 -32.99 -9.11
C ALA A 239 20.44 -33.98 -8.21
N HIS A 240 20.98 -35.12 -7.93
CA HIS A 240 20.40 -36.16 -7.06
C HIS A 240 21.06 -36.23 -5.67
N SER A 241 21.73 -35.16 -5.26
CA SER A 241 22.29 -35.13 -3.90
C SER A 241 21.18 -35.13 -2.84
N GLN A 242 21.48 -35.68 -1.67
CA GLN A 242 20.53 -35.88 -0.59
C GLN A 242 19.81 -34.56 -0.21
N MET A 243 20.50 -33.40 -0.29
CA MET A 243 19.92 -32.12 0.01
C MET A 243 18.70 -31.76 -0.89
N PHE A 244 18.72 -32.14 -2.16
CA PHE A 244 17.59 -31.90 -3.08
C PHE A 244 16.44 -32.88 -2.80
N VAL A 245 16.76 -34.14 -2.54
CA VAL A 245 15.78 -35.17 -2.16
C VAL A 245 15.04 -34.75 -0.89
N ASP A 246 15.77 -34.35 0.16
CA ASP A 246 15.18 -33.87 1.43
C ASP A 246 14.31 -32.62 1.23
N ALA A 247 14.69 -31.70 0.33
CA ALA A 247 13.93 -30.53 0.03
C ALA A 247 12.60 -30.88 -0.68
N GLU A 248 12.65 -31.79 -1.64
CA GLU A 248 11.46 -32.27 -2.34
C GLU A 248 10.50 -33.00 -1.39
N GLU A 249 11.02 -33.89 -0.54
CA GLU A 249 10.20 -34.62 0.44
C GLU A 249 9.53 -33.67 1.44
N ARG A 250 10.24 -32.65 1.93
CA ARG A 250 9.62 -31.65 2.80
C ARG A 250 8.46 -30.93 2.11
N VAL A 251 8.61 -30.56 0.85
CA VAL A 251 7.54 -29.89 0.09
C VAL A 251 6.37 -30.85 -0.14
N LYS A 252 6.63 -32.08 -0.54
CA LYS A 252 5.60 -33.13 -0.71
C LYS A 252 4.81 -33.35 0.58
N LYS A 253 5.49 -33.48 1.72
CA LYS A 253 4.87 -33.63 3.04
C LYS A 253 4.00 -32.43 3.41
N GLN A 254 4.49 -31.21 3.17
CA GLN A 254 3.74 -29.99 3.44
C GLN A 254 2.48 -29.90 2.57
N LEU A 255 2.59 -30.21 1.27
CA LEU A 255 1.44 -30.22 0.37
C LEU A 255 0.40 -31.29 0.78
N GLN A 256 0.88 -32.46 1.22
CA GLN A 256 -0.03 -33.51 1.71
C GLN A 256 -0.77 -33.07 2.99
N THR A 257 -0.07 -32.39 3.91
CA THR A 257 -0.70 -31.79 5.10
C THR A 257 -1.83 -30.83 4.71
N TYR A 258 -1.57 -29.93 3.75
CA TYR A 258 -2.58 -28.98 3.30
C TYR A 258 -3.78 -29.68 2.62
N ARG A 259 -3.53 -30.69 1.79
CA ARG A 259 -4.61 -31.49 1.15
C ARG A 259 -5.49 -32.23 2.15
N ASN A 260 -4.90 -32.66 3.25
CA ASN A 260 -5.61 -33.40 4.30
C ASN A 260 -6.29 -32.48 5.34
N THR A 261 -6.16 -31.16 5.18
CA THR A 261 -6.83 -30.20 6.06
C THR A 261 -8.31 -30.12 5.72
N ASN A 262 -9.16 -30.49 6.66
CA ASN A 262 -10.63 -30.39 6.53
C ASN A 262 -11.12 -29.05 7.08
N GLY A 263 -10.55 -27.94 6.60
CA GLY A 263 -10.93 -26.60 7.00
C GLY A 263 -12.28 -26.17 6.40
N THR A 264 -13.03 -25.37 7.14
CA THR A 264 -14.32 -24.81 6.71
C THR A 264 -14.18 -23.41 6.11
N LYS A 265 -13.11 -22.68 6.46
CA LYS A 265 -12.82 -21.33 5.94
C LYS A 265 -11.94 -21.39 4.70
N THR A 266 -12.25 -20.55 3.74
CA THR A 266 -11.43 -20.38 2.53
C THR A 266 -10.19 -19.54 2.80
N PRO A 267 -9.11 -19.67 1.99
CA PRO A 267 -7.95 -18.79 2.07
C PRO A 267 -8.30 -17.30 1.93
N ASP A 268 -9.33 -16.96 1.13
CA ASP A 268 -9.81 -15.59 0.94
C ASP A 268 -10.41 -15.00 2.22
N GLU A 269 -11.17 -15.81 2.96
CA GLU A 269 -11.73 -15.40 4.26
C GLU A 269 -10.62 -15.08 5.27
N TYR A 270 -9.61 -15.96 5.40
CA TYR A 270 -8.46 -15.69 6.26
C TYR A 270 -7.68 -14.45 5.81
N HIS A 271 -7.49 -14.27 4.50
CA HIS A 271 -6.80 -13.10 3.97
C HIS A 271 -7.54 -11.80 4.32
N LYS A 272 -8.87 -11.80 4.22
CA LYS A 272 -9.70 -10.64 4.56
C LYS A 272 -9.71 -10.34 6.06
N GLU A 273 -9.84 -11.37 6.89
CA GLU A 273 -9.80 -11.24 8.36
C GLU A 273 -8.46 -10.67 8.82
N LEU A 274 -7.35 -11.27 8.38
CA LEU A 274 -6.00 -10.80 8.67
C LEU A 274 -5.79 -9.37 8.16
N GLY A 275 -6.24 -9.08 6.95
CA GLY A 275 -6.08 -7.77 6.34
C GLY A 275 -6.82 -6.66 7.08
N LYS A 276 -8.05 -6.93 7.54
CA LYS A 276 -8.81 -5.99 8.38
C LYS A 276 -8.11 -5.76 9.72
N LEU A 277 -7.68 -6.83 10.36
CA LEU A 277 -6.93 -6.76 11.63
C LEU A 277 -5.67 -5.90 11.49
N LEU A 278 -4.90 -6.12 10.42
CA LEU A 278 -3.69 -5.34 10.16
C LEU A 278 -4.01 -3.87 9.82
N TYR A 279 -5.06 -3.60 9.06
CA TYR A 279 -5.46 -2.24 8.73
C TYR A 279 -5.87 -1.43 9.96
N ASP A 280 -6.66 -2.03 10.83
CA ASP A 280 -7.22 -1.37 12.00
C ASP A 280 -6.19 -1.17 13.13
N TYR A 281 -5.33 -2.15 13.39
CA TYR A 281 -4.45 -2.15 14.56
C TYR A 281 -2.96 -2.00 14.24
N CYS A 282 -2.52 -2.34 13.02
CA CYS A 282 -1.12 -2.30 12.60
C CYS A 282 -0.84 -1.31 11.47
N GLY A 283 -1.86 -0.57 11.02
CA GLY A 283 -1.81 0.36 9.91
C GLY A 283 -1.33 1.77 10.29
N LEU A 284 -2.12 2.77 9.95
CA LEU A 284 -1.80 4.20 10.13
C LEU A 284 -1.77 4.66 11.58
N SER A 285 -2.61 4.09 12.43
CA SER A 285 -2.71 4.44 13.84
C SER A 285 -2.47 3.19 14.69
N ARG A 286 -1.44 3.22 15.53
CA ARG A 286 -1.02 2.09 16.35
C ARG A 286 -1.08 2.45 17.81
N SER A 287 -1.57 1.54 18.63
CA SER A 287 -1.55 1.65 20.07
C SER A 287 -1.06 0.35 20.70
N ARG A 288 -0.50 0.42 21.90
CA ARG A 288 -0.08 -0.79 22.64
C ARG A 288 -1.22 -1.79 22.78
N LYS A 289 -2.42 -1.31 23.15
CA LYS A 289 -3.61 -2.15 23.30
C LYS A 289 -4.00 -2.82 21.97
N GLY A 290 -4.04 -2.05 20.87
CA GLY A 290 -4.39 -2.56 19.54
C GLY A 290 -3.37 -3.58 19.03
N LEU A 291 -2.08 -3.32 19.17
CA LEU A 291 -1.03 -4.25 18.76
C LEU A 291 -1.05 -5.55 19.59
N THR A 292 -1.27 -5.47 20.91
CA THR A 292 -1.40 -6.66 21.77
C THR A 292 -2.62 -7.49 21.36
N TYR A 293 -3.74 -6.85 21.07
CA TYR A 293 -4.94 -7.53 20.55
C TYR A 293 -4.65 -8.22 19.21
N ALA A 294 -4.04 -7.49 18.25
CA ALA A 294 -3.72 -8.04 16.95
C ALA A 294 -2.78 -9.27 17.04
N ILE A 295 -1.76 -9.22 17.87
CA ILE A 295 -0.84 -10.37 18.09
C ILE A 295 -1.62 -11.59 18.59
N LYS A 296 -2.55 -11.41 19.53
CA LYS A 296 -3.37 -12.50 20.05
C LYS A 296 -4.29 -13.12 18.99
N GLU A 297 -4.90 -12.27 18.15
CA GLU A 297 -5.83 -12.75 17.11
C GLU A 297 -5.13 -13.42 15.92
N ILE A 298 -3.83 -13.10 15.67
CA ILE A 298 -3.04 -13.70 14.57
C ILE A 298 -2.58 -15.13 14.96
N GLN A 299 -2.40 -15.43 16.22
CA GLN A 299 -1.99 -16.75 16.74
C GLN A 299 -3.11 -17.77 16.67
#